data_136baeff7c68502b0208a72cf9b098ef
#
_entry.id   136baeff7c68502b0208a72cf9b098ef
#
_cell.length_a   1.000
_cell.length_b   1.000
_cell.length_c   1.000
_cell.angle_alpha   90.00
_cell.angle_beta   90.00
_cell.angle_gamma   90.00
#
_symmetry.space_group_name_H-M   'P 1'
#
loop_
_entity.id
_entity.type
_entity.pdbx_description
1 polymer ?
#
loop_
_entity_poly.entity_id
_entity_poly.type
_entity_poly.pdbx_seq_one_letter_code
_entity_poly.pdbx_strand_id
1 'polypeptide(L)'
;MSKLRYVGLDVHKDTIVMAVAEEGQGEAKVLGTFPHDVAKLIKRLVKHEPEVSRLRVCYEAGPTGFGLCRRLRKAGVECVVVAPSLAP
;
A
#
# COMPACT_ATOMS: atom_id res chain seq x y z
N MET A 1 17.10 -15.75 0.60
CA MET A 1 16.32 -14.96 1.54
C MET A 1 15.41 -14.00 0.85
N SER A 2 14.18 -13.96 1.27
CA SER A 2 13.22 -13.07 0.67
C SER A 2 13.35 -11.67 1.26
N LYS A 3 13.35 -10.68 0.37
CA LYS A 3 13.36 -9.29 0.78
C LYS A 3 11.94 -8.77 0.86
N LEU A 4 11.68 -7.93 1.84
CA LEU A 4 10.39 -7.27 1.96
C LEU A 4 10.27 -6.14 0.95
N ARG A 5 9.06 -5.90 0.49
CA ARG A 5 8.73 -4.76 -0.34
C ARG A 5 7.74 -3.89 0.39
N TYR A 6 8.12 -2.65 0.59
CA TYR A 6 7.29 -1.68 1.30
C TYR A 6 6.50 -0.87 0.31
N VAL A 7 5.20 -0.82 0.51
CA VAL A 7 4.30 -0.08 -0.38
C VAL A 7 3.61 1.00 0.43
N GLY A 8 3.81 2.25 0.03
CA GLY A 8 3.10 3.37 0.61
C GLY A 8 1.97 3.80 -0.31
N LEU A 9 0.79 3.98 0.24
CA LEU A 9 -0.36 4.42 -0.51
C LEU A 9 -0.79 5.80 -0.03
N ASP A 10 -0.95 6.72 -0.98
CA ASP A 10 -1.54 8.01 -0.71
C ASP A 10 -2.96 7.93 -1.23
N VAL A 11 -3.91 7.75 -0.31
CA VAL A 11 -5.29 7.43 -0.65
C VAL A 11 -6.13 8.68 -0.69
N HIS A 12 -6.71 8.94 -1.85
CA HIS A 12 -7.62 10.05 -2.07
C HIS A 12 -8.99 9.50 -2.44
N LYS A 13 -9.98 10.36 -2.45
CA LYS A 13 -11.35 9.96 -2.75
C LYS A 13 -11.46 9.20 -4.08
N ASP A 14 -10.81 9.70 -5.11
CA ASP A 14 -10.95 9.14 -6.45
C ASP A 14 -9.70 8.43 -6.97
N THR A 15 -8.57 8.64 -6.30
CA THR A 15 -7.30 8.10 -6.77
C THR A 15 -6.45 7.58 -5.63
N ILE A 16 -5.51 6.71 -5.96
CA ILE A 16 -4.51 6.20 -5.02
C ILE A 16 -3.15 6.31 -5.70
N VAL A 17 -2.22 6.99 -5.04
CA VAL A 17 -0.83 7.04 -5.51
C VAL A 17 -0.07 5.93 -4.80
N MET A 18 0.64 5.13 -5.58
CA MET A 18 1.40 4.00 -5.05
C MET A 18 2.89 4.25 -5.18
N ALA A 19 3.61 4.10 -4.08
CA ALA A 19 5.06 4.16 -4.06
C ALA A 19 5.60 2.87 -3.47
N VAL A 20 6.71 2.38 -4.00
CA VAL A 20 7.30 1.11 -3.58
C VAL A 20 8.76 1.32 -3.24
N ALA A 21 9.19 0.72 -2.13
CA ALA A 21 10.59 0.70 -1.72
C ALA A 21 10.98 -0.72 -1.37
N GLU A 22 12.15 -1.14 -1.84
CA GLU A 22 12.68 -2.46 -1.46
C GLU A 22 13.50 -2.35 -0.19
N GLU A 23 13.44 -3.39 0.62
CA GLU A 23 14.25 -3.49 1.82
C GLU A 23 15.72 -3.30 1.49
N GLY A 24 16.36 -2.37 2.18
CA GLY A 24 17.78 -2.08 1.97
C GLY A 24 18.10 -1.11 0.84
N GLN A 25 17.11 -0.71 0.06
CA GLN A 25 17.36 0.20 -1.07
C GLN A 25 17.29 1.68 -0.70
N GLY A 26 16.56 2.02 0.35
CA GLY A 26 16.53 3.38 0.86
C GLY A 26 15.54 4.32 0.22
N GLU A 27 15.32 4.28 -1.06
CA GLU A 27 14.42 5.21 -1.75
C GLU A 27 13.16 4.56 -2.28
N ALA A 28 12.04 5.25 -2.08
CA ALA A 28 10.77 4.82 -2.63
C ALA A 28 10.62 5.35 -4.05
N LYS A 29 10.08 4.50 -4.91
CA LYS A 29 9.74 4.88 -6.29
C LYS A 29 8.25 4.99 -6.42
N VAL A 30 7.77 6.12 -6.95
CA VAL A 30 6.36 6.25 -7.27
C VAL A 30 6.07 5.45 -8.53
N LEU A 31 5.17 4.49 -8.42
CA LEU A 31 4.76 3.67 -9.56
C LEU A 31 3.71 4.36 -10.41
N GLY A 32 2.88 5.19 -9.79
CA GLY A 32 1.87 5.92 -10.50
C GLY A 32 0.66 6.23 -9.66
N THR A 33 -0.33 6.83 -10.31
CA THR A 33 -1.61 7.15 -9.73
C THR A 33 -2.66 6.26 -10.37
N PHE A 34 -3.45 5.61 -9.54
CA PHE A 34 -4.45 4.65 -9.98
C PHE A 34 -5.84 5.04 -9.49
N PRO A 35 -6.89 4.61 -10.18
CA PRO A 35 -8.25 4.84 -9.66
C PRO A 35 -8.43 4.22 -8.29
N HIS A 36 -9.30 4.81 -7.48
CA HIS A 36 -9.62 4.28 -6.16
C HIS A 36 -10.55 3.07 -6.33
N ASP A 37 -9.96 1.95 -6.72
CA ASP A 37 -10.65 0.68 -6.92
C ASP A 37 -9.83 -0.38 -6.23
N VAL A 38 -10.33 -0.84 -5.08
CA VAL A 38 -9.58 -1.74 -4.21
C VAL A 38 -9.28 -3.07 -4.91
N ALA A 39 -10.22 -3.61 -5.66
CA ALA A 39 -10.00 -4.87 -6.36
C ALA A 39 -8.86 -4.75 -7.38
N LYS A 40 -8.86 -3.65 -8.13
CA LYS A 40 -7.79 -3.39 -9.10
C LYS A 40 -6.45 -3.14 -8.41
N LEU A 41 -6.48 -2.44 -7.29
CA LEU A 41 -5.28 -2.19 -6.50
C LEU A 41 -4.65 -3.51 -6.05
N ILE A 42 -5.45 -4.42 -5.53
CA ILE A 42 -4.98 -5.72 -5.07
C ILE A 42 -4.37 -6.51 -6.23
N LYS A 43 -5.03 -6.50 -7.39
CA LYS A 43 -4.50 -7.16 -8.58
C LYS A 43 -3.15 -6.57 -8.99
N ARG A 44 -3.02 -5.27 -8.89
CA ARG A 44 -1.79 -4.56 -9.23
C ARG A 44 -0.66 -4.96 -8.27
N LEU A 45 -0.97 -5.03 -6.98
CA LEU A 45 0.01 -5.45 -5.97
C LEU A 45 0.47 -6.88 -6.19
N VAL A 46 -0.45 -7.79 -6.44
CA VAL A 46 -0.13 -9.20 -6.68
C VAL A 46 0.68 -9.37 -7.96
N LYS A 47 0.40 -8.56 -8.97
CA LYS A 47 1.16 -8.58 -10.21
C LYS A 47 2.59 -8.07 -10.00
N HIS A 48 2.73 -7.04 -9.17
CA HIS A 48 4.04 -6.47 -8.84
C HIS A 48 4.87 -7.42 -7.99
N GLU A 49 4.24 -8.06 -7.02
CA GLU A 49 4.89 -9.03 -6.14
C GLU A 49 3.94 -10.20 -5.88
N PRO A 50 4.06 -11.29 -6.66
CA PRO A 50 3.19 -12.46 -6.47
C PRO A 50 3.32 -13.10 -5.10
N GLU A 51 4.48 -12.98 -4.47
CA GLU A 51 4.69 -13.47 -3.12
C GLU A 51 4.15 -12.43 -2.13
N VAL A 52 2.85 -12.43 -1.93
CA VAL A 52 2.19 -11.39 -1.14
C VAL A 52 2.70 -11.31 0.30
N SER A 53 3.26 -12.40 0.82
CA SER A 53 3.85 -12.39 2.16
C SER A 53 5.04 -11.44 2.30
N ARG A 54 5.63 -11.02 1.18
CA ARG A 54 6.73 -10.06 1.18
C ARG A 54 6.25 -8.62 1.18
N LEU A 55 4.97 -8.39 0.92
CA LEU A 55 4.43 -7.03 0.88
C LEU A 55 4.16 -6.50 2.28
N ARG A 56 4.52 -5.25 2.48
CA ARG A 56 4.20 -4.49 3.69
C ARG A 56 3.61 -3.18 3.24
N VAL A 57 2.30 -3.06 3.35
CA VAL A 57 1.57 -1.89 2.87
C VAL A 57 1.25 -0.97 4.03
N CYS A 58 1.42 0.33 3.82
CA CYS A 58 1.00 1.33 4.80
C CYS A 58 0.31 2.50 4.10
N TYR A 59 -0.63 3.10 4.79
CA TYR A 59 -1.27 4.34 4.34
C TYR A 59 -1.80 5.09 5.55
N GLU A 60 -1.99 6.40 5.38
CA GLU A 60 -2.57 7.21 6.44
C GLU A 60 -4.09 7.04 6.47
N ALA A 61 -4.66 6.94 7.67
CA ALA A 61 -6.10 6.93 7.83
C ALA A 61 -6.66 8.25 7.28
N GLY A 62 -7.66 8.14 6.44
CA GLY A 62 -8.27 9.27 5.79
C GLY A 62 -9.70 8.94 5.42
N PRO A 63 -10.16 9.37 4.24
CA PRO A 63 -11.55 9.14 3.84
C PRO A 63 -11.99 7.67 3.87
N THR A 64 -11.05 6.75 3.64
CA THR A 64 -11.35 5.32 3.58
C THR A 64 -11.24 4.63 4.94
N GLY A 65 -10.67 5.30 5.96
CA GLY A 65 -10.48 4.69 7.26
C GLY A 65 -9.74 3.36 7.19
N PHE A 66 -10.29 2.33 7.82
CA PHE A 66 -9.67 1.01 7.88
C PHE A 66 -10.20 0.01 6.87
N GLY A 67 -11.17 0.41 6.05
CA GLY A 67 -11.78 -0.51 5.08
C GLY A 67 -10.78 -1.10 4.09
N LEU A 68 -9.90 -0.27 3.57
CA LEU A 68 -8.86 -0.70 2.64
C LEU A 68 -7.92 -1.70 3.29
N CYS A 69 -7.51 -1.43 4.52
CA CYS A 69 -6.62 -2.31 5.27
C CYS A 69 -7.25 -3.70 5.45
N ARG A 70 -8.53 -3.74 5.80
CA ARG A 70 -9.24 -5.02 5.97
C ARG A 70 -9.25 -5.82 4.68
N ARG A 71 -9.50 -5.14 3.56
CA ARG A 71 -9.53 -5.80 2.26
C ARG A 71 -8.15 -6.35 1.87
N LEU A 72 -7.11 -5.58 2.13
CA LEU A 72 -5.74 -6.02 1.86
C LEU A 72 -5.37 -7.22 2.72
N ARG A 73 -5.70 -7.17 4.00
CA ARG A 73 -5.41 -8.29 4.91
C ARG A 73 -6.16 -9.55 4.48
N LYS A 74 -7.38 -9.40 4.01
CA LYS A 74 -8.16 -10.52 3.52
C LYS A 74 -7.51 -11.18 2.31
N ALA A 75 -6.79 -10.40 1.51
CA ALA A 75 -6.06 -10.91 0.36
C ALA A 75 -4.68 -11.46 0.72
N GLY A 76 -4.34 -11.51 2.01
CA GLY A 76 -3.06 -12.03 2.47
C GLY A 76 -1.95 -10.99 2.50
N VAL A 77 -2.28 -9.72 2.32
CA VAL A 77 -1.30 -8.63 2.31
C VAL A 77 -1.25 -7.98 3.67
N GLU A 78 -0.07 -7.90 4.27
CA GLU A 78 0.08 -7.23 5.53
C GLU A 78 -0.03 -5.72 5.34
N CYS A 79 -0.90 -5.10 6.12
CA CYS A 79 -1.18 -3.69 5.99
C CYS A 79 -1.26 -3.02 7.35
N VAL A 80 -0.70 -1.83 7.44
CA VAL A 80 -0.74 -1.01 8.65
C VAL A 80 -1.35 0.34 8.29
N VAL A 81 -2.29 0.78 9.10
CA VAL A 81 -2.87 2.11 8.95
C VAL A 81 -2.16 3.04 9.92
N VAL A 82 -1.65 4.13 9.40
CA VAL A 82 -0.92 5.12 10.20
C VAL A 82 -1.85 6.28 10.51
N ALA A 83 -1.85 6.72 11.75
CA ALA A 83 -2.63 7.89 12.13
C ALA A 83 -2.05 9.14 11.44
N PRO A 84 -2.91 10.08 11.03
CA PRO A 84 -2.42 11.33 10.45
C PRO A 84 -1.46 12.00 11.42
N SER A 85 -0.40 12.57 10.86
CA SER A 85 0.57 13.29 11.67
C SER A 85 -0.05 14.54 12.27
N LEU A 86 0.16 14.72 13.57
CA LEU A 86 -0.27 15.93 14.27
C LEU A 86 0.90 16.89 14.44
N ALA A 87 2.00 16.64 13.78
CA ALA A 87 3.17 17.51 13.87
C ALA A 87 2.83 18.93 13.43
N PRO A 88 3.34 19.92 14.11
CA PRO A 88 3.08 21.31 13.79
C PRO A 88 3.63 21.69 12.43
#